data_7d238c9f3590019d8012e904a3b728b2
#
_entry.id   7d238c9f3590019d8012e904a3b728b2
#
_cell.length_a   1.000
_cell.length_b   1.000
_cell.length_c   1.000
_cell.angle_alpha   90.00
_cell.angle_beta   90.00
_cell.angle_gamma   90.00
#
_symmetry.space_group_name_H-M   'P 1'
#
loop_
_entity.id
_entity.type
_entity.pdbx_description
1 polymer ?
#
loop_
_entity_poly.entity_id
_entity_poly.type
_entity_poly.pdbx_seq_one_letter_code
_entity_poly.pdbx_strand_id
1 'polypeptide(L)'
;MSFVRGMVIASMRKTLLFVVLGLTALAGAGRATAAGGVLQVVAAENFWGSIAAQLGGDRVHVTSVIANPATDPHDYEPTAVDARAFAAAQLAIVNGVGYDAWAPKLLAADPAGGRLTLTVGDAVGIEAGGNPHRWYSPPDVQRVIAAIVADYKQLDPKDAAYFDRQRKSFETMGLAAYKAEIATIRKTYAGTAVGASESIFAPLAQALGLRLVTPASFLKAISEGTEPTAKDVSTIDRQIARRELRVWVFNSQNSTPDVQRLTDAARSRGIPVTAITETLTPATATFQAWQVAQLRALRAALAKAARR
;
A
#
# COMPACT_ATOMS: atom_id res chain seq x y z
N MET A 1 -68.66 -46.65 52.90
CA MET A 1 -68.33 -48.08 53.11
C MET A 1 -66.83 -48.24 53.06
N SER A 2 -66.34 -48.72 54.21
CA SER A 2 -65.19 -49.58 54.50
C SER A 2 -63.82 -48.95 54.29
N PHE A 3 -63.14 -48.55 55.34
CA PHE A 3 -62.24 -49.38 56.22
C PHE A 3 -61.03 -49.91 55.42
N VAL A 4 -59.73 -49.84 55.87
CA VAL A 4 -59.15 -49.94 57.20
C VAL A 4 -57.64 -49.59 57.09
N ARG A 5 -57.09 -48.95 58.15
CA ARG A 5 -55.80 -49.15 58.81
C ARG A 5 -54.57 -49.44 57.95
N GLY A 6 -53.45 -48.87 58.08
CA GLY A 6 -52.70 -48.50 59.33
C GLY A 6 -51.40 -49.23 59.30
N MET A 7 -50.34 -48.56 59.43
CA MET A 7 -49.26 -48.93 60.37
C MET A 7 -48.04 -48.02 60.26
N VAL A 8 -47.69 -47.45 61.33
CA VAL A 8 -46.45 -46.67 61.62
C VAL A 8 -45.31 -47.65 61.75
N ILE A 9 -44.15 -47.38 61.14
CA ILE A 9 -42.88 -47.77 61.71
C ILE A 9 -41.87 -46.64 61.46
N ALA A 10 -41.36 -46.07 62.54
CA ALA A 10 -40.26 -45.14 62.60
C ALA A 10 -38.95 -45.87 62.31
N SER A 11 -38.01 -45.27 61.65
CA SER A 11 -36.64 -45.35 62.16
C SER A 11 -35.64 -44.52 61.35
N MET A 12 -34.89 -43.77 62.08
CA MET A 12 -33.46 -43.40 61.98
C MET A 12 -33.03 -42.45 60.86
N ARG A 13 -32.84 -41.24 61.36
CA ARG A 13 -31.95 -40.22 60.80
C ARG A 13 -30.52 -40.77 60.60
N LYS A 14 -30.01 -40.65 59.36
CA LYS A 14 -28.58 -40.55 59.10
C LYS A 14 -28.33 -39.30 58.31
N THR A 15 -27.85 -38.31 59.02
CA THR A 15 -27.34 -37.02 58.47
C THR A 15 -26.06 -37.32 57.70
N LEU A 16 -26.09 -37.26 56.38
CA LEU A 16 -24.90 -37.31 55.52
C LEU A 16 -24.52 -35.87 55.15
N LEU A 17 -23.49 -35.40 55.81
CA LEU A 17 -22.86 -34.08 55.54
C LEU A 17 -22.05 -34.19 54.22
N PHE A 18 -22.58 -33.68 53.11
CA PHE A 18 -21.82 -33.51 51.89
C PHE A 18 -21.02 -32.18 52.00
N VAL A 19 -19.71 -32.28 52.26
CA VAL A 19 -18.77 -31.21 52.07
C VAL A 19 -18.56 -31.08 50.57
N VAL A 20 -19.20 -30.07 49.96
CA VAL A 20 -18.92 -29.68 48.55
C VAL A 20 -17.63 -28.85 48.59
N LEU A 21 -16.51 -29.50 48.26
CA LEU A 21 -15.25 -28.80 47.99
C LEU A 21 -15.39 -28.11 46.64
N GLY A 22 -15.68 -26.80 46.65
CA GLY A 22 -15.70 -25.95 45.50
C GLY A 22 -14.28 -25.78 44.91
N LEU A 23 -13.95 -26.56 43.90
CA LEU A 23 -12.76 -26.34 43.06
C LEU A 23 -13.09 -25.19 42.11
N THR A 24 -12.78 -23.94 42.48
CA THR A 24 -12.73 -22.83 41.55
C THR A 24 -11.50 -22.99 40.68
N ALA A 25 -11.69 -23.62 39.52
CA ALA A 25 -10.72 -23.57 38.43
C ALA A 25 -10.70 -22.13 37.89
N LEU A 26 -9.72 -21.33 38.32
CA LEU A 26 -9.34 -20.11 37.62
C LEU A 26 -8.84 -20.54 36.26
N ALA A 27 -9.71 -20.50 35.26
CA ALA A 27 -9.31 -20.54 33.86
C ALA A 27 -8.57 -19.23 33.57
N GLY A 28 -7.30 -19.20 33.92
CA GLY A 28 -6.39 -18.22 33.39
C GLY A 28 -6.35 -18.43 31.86
N ALA A 29 -7.04 -17.53 31.13
CA ALA A 29 -6.83 -17.40 29.70
C ALA A 29 -5.36 -16.98 29.52
N GLY A 30 -4.48 -17.96 29.53
CA GLY A 30 -3.10 -17.79 29.11
C GLY A 30 -3.15 -17.29 27.66
N ARG A 31 -2.89 -16.01 27.45
CA ARG A 31 -2.45 -15.53 26.17
C ARG A 31 -1.27 -16.43 25.80
N ALA A 32 -1.48 -17.34 24.88
CA ALA A 32 -0.39 -18.07 24.25
C ALA A 32 0.52 -17.01 23.63
N THR A 33 1.58 -16.64 24.34
CA THR A 33 2.70 -15.94 23.73
C THR A 33 3.26 -16.92 22.72
N ALA A 34 2.95 -16.71 21.44
CA ALA A 34 3.57 -17.43 20.37
C ALA A 34 5.09 -17.34 20.58
N ALA A 35 5.74 -18.49 20.70
CA ALA A 35 7.19 -18.57 20.64
C ALA A 35 7.61 -17.86 19.35
N GLY A 36 8.57 -16.92 19.43
CA GLY A 36 8.95 -16.00 18.36
C GLY A 36 9.14 -16.65 16.99
N GLY A 37 8.06 -16.75 16.25
CA GLY A 37 8.04 -17.16 14.85
C GLY A 37 8.15 -15.92 13.96
N VAL A 38 8.64 -16.12 12.74
CA VAL A 38 8.69 -15.08 11.72
C VAL A 38 7.26 -14.61 11.43
N LEU A 39 7.00 -13.31 11.59
CA LEU A 39 5.70 -12.71 11.31
C LEU A 39 5.34 -12.89 9.83
N GLN A 40 4.14 -13.36 9.58
CA GLN A 40 3.60 -13.49 8.22
C GLN A 40 2.88 -12.20 7.85
N VAL A 41 3.31 -11.59 6.76
CA VAL A 41 2.77 -10.31 6.26
C VAL A 41 2.34 -10.50 4.82
N VAL A 42 1.17 -10.00 4.46
CA VAL A 42 0.72 -9.90 3.08
C VAL A 42 0.62 -8.42 2.70
N ALA A 43 1.15 -8.07 1.54
CA ALA A 43 0.95 -6.75 0.94
C ALA A 43 0.19 -6.92 -0.37
N ALA A 44 -0.83 -6.09 -0.60
CA ALA A 44 -1.57 -6.12 -1.86
C ALA A 44 -0.63 -5.86 -3.04
N GLU A 45 0.31 -4.91 -2.90
CA GLU A 45 1.27 -4.55 -3.94
C GLU A 45 2.72 -4.66 -3.47
N ASN A 46 3.61 -4.89 -4.43
CA ASN A 46 5.03 -5.11 -4.17
C ASN A 46 5.79 -3.86 -3.70
N PHE A 47 5.31 -2.65 -3.98
CA PHE A 47 5.96 -1.43 -3.50
C PHE A 47 5.82 -1.27 -1.99
N TRP A 48 4.65 -1.56 -1.40
CA TRP A 48 4.49 -1.61 0.06
C TRP A 48 5.16 -2.85 0.65
N GLY A 49 5.06 -3.99 -0.04
CA GLY A 49 5.72 -5.23 0.36
C GLY A 49 7.24 -5.09 0.45
N SER A 50 7.87 -4.38 -0.49
CA SER A 50 9.31 -4.11 -0.46
C SER A 50 9.73 -3.25 0.74
N ILE A 51 8.94 -2.25 1.11
CA ILE A 51 9.19 -1.44 2.31
C ILE A 51 9.02 -2.32 3.56
N ALA A 52 7.92 -3.06 3.64
CA ALA A 52 7.62 -3.94 4.76
C ALA A 52 8.72 -4.99 5.00
N ALA A 53 9.21 -5.63 3.93
CA ALA A 53 10.28 -6.62 4.01
C ALA A 53 11.59 -6.02 4.57
N GLN A 54 11.95 -4.82 4.13
CA GLN A 54 13.17 -4.15 4.60
C GLN A 54 13.06 -3.67 6.05
N LEU A 55 11.86 -3.27 6.50
CA LEU A 55 11.61 -2.89 7.88
C LEU A 55 11.53 -4.09 8.81
N GLY A 56 11.06 -5.23 8.31
CA GLY A 56 10.93 -6.47 9.06
C GLY A 56 12.22 -7.30 9.14
N GLY A 57 13.06 -7.23 8.09
CA GLY A 57 14.28 -8.02 7.99
C GLY A 57 14.02 -9.52 8.16
N ASP A 58 14.82 -10.19 8.97
CA ASP A 58 14.71 -11.63 9.26
C ASP A 58 13.60 -12.00 10.26
N ARG A 59 12.89 -11.03 10.81
CA ARG A 59 11.75 -11.24 11.72
C ARG A 59 10.40 -11.33 10.98
N VAL A 60 10.38 -11.06 9.69
CA VAL A 60 9.14 -10.94 8.91
C VAL A 60 9.28 -11.66 7.57
N HIS A 61 8.27 -12.42 7.20
CA HIS A 61 8.11 -12.94 5.85
C HIS A 61 6.99 -12.20 5.14
N VAL A 62 7.31 -11.54 4.02
CA VAL A 62 6.34 -10.74 3.26
C VAL A 62 5.99 -11.41 1.94
N THR A 63 4.70 -11.61 1.72
CA THR A 63 4.15 -12.02 0.43
C THR A 63 3.49 -10.80 -0.23
N SER A 64 3.94 -10.43 -1.43
CA SER A 64 3.27 -9.41 -2.25
C SER A 64 2.39 -10.08 -3.29
N VAL A 65 1.12 -9.69 -3.36
CA VAL A 65 0.15 -10.29 -4.30
C VAL A 65 0.42 -9.80 -5.72
N ILE A 66 0.33 -8.50 -5.94
CA ILE A 66 0.65 -7.91 -7.24
C ILE A 66 2.15 -7.62 -7.29
N ALA A 67 2.89 -8.50 -7.96
CA ALA A 67 4.34 -8.42 -8.10
C ALA A 67 4.81 -8.44 -9.56
N ASN A 68 3.96 -8.86 -10.51
CA ASN A 68 4.30 -8.91 -11.93
C ASN A 68 4.09 -7.52 -12.57
N PRO A 69 5.13 -6.89 -13.16
CA PRO A 69 5.00 -5.60 -13.82
C PRO A 69 4.05 -5.57 -15.03
N ALA A 70 3.66 -6.73 -15.56
CA ALA A 70 2.68 -6.83 -16.64
C ALA A 70 1.23 -6.88 -16.15
N THR A 71 1.01 -6.95 -14.83
CA THR A 71 -0.34 -6.97 -14.23
C THR A 71 -0.82 -5.53 -14.04
N ASP A 72 -2.04 -5.26 -14.51
CA ASP A 72 -2.74 -4.01 -14.17
C ASP A 72 -3.36 -4.16 -12.77
N PRO A 73 -2.96 -3.34 -11.79
CA PRO A 73 -3.50 -3.44 -10.44
C PRO A 73 -4.98 -3.06 -10.33
N HIS A 74 -5.49 -2.22 -11.23
CA HIS A 74 -6.88 -1.76 -11.23
C HIS A 74 -7.87 -2.87 -11.65
N ASP A 75 -7.43 -3.78 -12.52
CA ASP A 75 -8.23 -4.89 -13.05
C ASP A 75 -7.82 -6.25 -12.47
N TYR A 76 -7.10 -6.26 -11.35
CA TYR A 76 -6.62 -7.50 -10.76
C TYR A 76 -7.75 -8.36 -10.16
N GLU A 77 -7.80 -9.61 -10.57
CA GLU A 77 -8.69 -10.63 -9.98
C GLU A 77 -7.90 -11.56 -9.06
N PRO A 78 -8.20 -11.58 -7.74
CA PRO A 78 -7.44 -12.38 -6.79
C PRO A 78 -7.69 -13.88 -6.97
N THR A 79 -6.65 -14.65 -6.77
CA THR A 79 -6.66 -16.13 -6.85
C THR A 79 -6.88 -16.78 -5.48
N ALA A 80 -7.10 -18.09 -5.48
CA ALA A 80 -7.14 -18.87 -4.23
C ALA A 80 -5.80 -18.87 -3.48
N VAL A 81 -4.67 -18.61 -4.17
CA VAL A 81 -3.36 -18.45 -3.53
C VAL A 81 -3.31 -17.16 -2.72
N ASP A 82 -3.83 -16.09 -3.29
CA ASP A 82 -3.89 -14.77 -2.63
C ASP A 82 -4.80 -14.82 -1.40
N ALA A 83 -5.98 -15.46 -1.53
CA ALA A 83 -6.88 -15.66 -0.41
C ALA A 83 -6.19 -16.42 0.75
N ARG A 84 -5.40 -17.45 0.46
CA ARG A 84 -4.61 -18.17 1.49
C ARG A 84 -3.52 -17.30 2.10
N ALA A 85 -2.86 -16.44 1.30
CA ALA A 85 -1.84 -15.52 1.82
C ALA A 85 -2.47 -14.51 2.80
N PHE A 86 -3.64 -13.96 2.44
CA PHE A 86 -4.38 -13.09 3.34
C PHE A 86 -4.85 -13.81 4.61
N ALA A 87 -5.35 -15.05 4.49
CA ALA A 87 -5.80 -15.85 5.62
C ALA A 87 -4.68 -16.15 6.63
N ALA A 88 -3.47 -16.43 6.14
CA ALA A 88 -2.31 -16.77 6.97
C ALA A 88 -1.60 -15.55 7.58
N ALA A 89 -1.87 -14.34 7.10
CA ALA A 89 -1.16 -13.14 7.50
C ALA A 89 -1.57 -12.65 8.90
N GLN A 90 -0.58 -12.20 9.67
CA GLN A 90 -0.76 -11.47 10.93
C GLN A 90 -0.87 -9.95 10.69
N LEU A 91 -0.30 -9.46 9.59
CA LEU A 91 -0.48 -8.09 9.09
C LEU A 91 -0.83 -8.14 7.60
N ALA A 92 -1.93 -7.50 7.23
CA ALA A 92 -2.27 -7.22 5.85
C ALA A 92 -2.05 -5.73 5.55
N ILE A 93 -1.33 -5.42 4.48
CA ILE A 93 -1.08 -4.06 4.00
C ILE A 93 -1.81 -3.89 2.69
N VAL A 94 -2.76 -2.98 2.64
CA VAL A 94 -3.56 -2.66 1.46
C VAL A 94 -3.47 -1.17 1.16
N ASN A 95 -3.46 -0.80 -0.12
CA ASN A 95 -3.36 0.60 -0.49
C ASN A 95 -4.65 1.37 -0.16
N GLY A 96 -5.80 0.79 -0.42
CA GLY A 96 -7.09 1.45 -0.24
C GLY A 96 -7.35 2.52 -1.29
N VAL A 97 -8.27 3.45 -0.98
CA VAL A 97 -8.68 4.56 -1.87
C VAL A 97 -9.22 4.05 -3.22
N GLY A 98 -9.73 2.82 -3.26
CA GLY A 98 -10.28 2.19 -4.46
C GLY A 98 -9.23 1.52 -5.39
N TYR A 99 -7.93 1.59 -5.06
CA TYR A 99 -6.87 1.04 -5.90
C TYR A 99 -6.89 -0.50 -5.94
N ASP A 100 -6.99 -1.13 -4.78
CA ASP A 100 -7.00 -2.57 -4.56
C ASP A 100 -8.35 -3.05 -4.02
N ALA A 101 -9.46 -2.64 -4.66
CA ALA A 101 -10.84 -2.89 -4.19
C ALA A 101 -11.18 -4.38 -4.00
N TRP A 102 -10.37 -5.29 -4.51
CA TRP A 102 -10.45 -6.73 -4.29
C TRP A 102 -9.96 -7.15 -2.90
N ALA A 103 -8.95 -6.48 -2.34
CA ALA A 103 -8.30 -6.88 -1.08
C ALA A 103 -9.24 -6.77 0.14
N PRO A 104 -10.04 -5.71 0.34
CA PRO A 104 -11.06 -5.65 1.38
C PRO A 104 -12.08 -6.80 1.32
N LYS A 105 -12.39 -7.31 0.12
CA LYS A 105 -13.31 -8.45 -0.04
C LYS A 105 -12.69 -9.74 0.51
N LEU A 106 -11.40 -9.98 0.27
CA LEU A 106 -10.68 -11.13 0.85
C LEU A 106 -10.58 -11.02 2.37
N LEU A 107 -10.29 -9.83 2.89
CA LEU A 107 -10.24 -9.56 4.33
C LEU A 107 -11.58 -9.82 5.02
N ALA A 108 -12.69 -9.42 4.39
CA ALA A 108 -14.04 -9.63 4.90
C ALA A 108 -14.49 -11.10 4.80
N ALA A 109 -14.03 -11.83 3.79
CA ALA A 109 -14.36 -13.25 3.62
C ALA A 109 -13.70 -14.16 4.66
N ASP A 110 -12.56 -13.74 5.23
CA ASP A 110 -11.86 -14.46 6.30
C ASP A 110 -11.45 -13.50 7.43
N PRO A 111 -12.37 -13.20 8.36
CA PRO A 111 -12.10 -12.33 9.50
C PRO A 111 -11.25 -13.05 10.54
N ALA A 112 -9.94 -13.09 10.36
CA ALA A 112 -9.00 -13.69 11.30
C ALA A 112 -8.87 -12.84 12.57
N GLY A 113 -9.20 -13.44 13.73
CA GLY A 113 -9.02 -12.79 15.03
C GLY A 113 -7.54 -12.52 15.31
N GLY A 114 -7.18 -11.24 15.50
CA GLY A 114 -5.81 -10.82 15.81
C GLY A 114 -4.96 -10.38 14.62
N ARG A 115 -5.42 -10.52 13.37
CA ARG A 115 -4.77 -9.91 12.22
C ARG A 115 -4.92 -8.39 12.28
N LEU A 116 -3.81 -7.67 12.10
CA LEU A 116 -3.83 -6.23 11.87
C LEU A 116 -4.02 -5.96 10.37
N THR A 117 -4.70 -4.87 10.06
CA THR A 117 -4.85 -4.39 8.68
C THR A 117 -4.40 -2.93 8.62
N LEU A 118 -3.36 -2.67 7.83
CA LEU A 118 -2.92 -1.32 7.50
C LEU A 118 -3.52 -0.93 6.16
N THR A 119 -4.53 -0.06 6.17
CA THR A 119 -5.03 0.62 4.98
C THR A 119 -4.22 1.90 4.80
N VAL A 120 -3.41 1.96 3.75
CA VAL A 120 -2.50 3.10 3.53
C VAL A 120 -3.28 4.40 3.36
N GLY A 121 -4.37 4.40 2.58
CA GLY A 121 -5.22 5.57 2.42
C GLY A 121 -5.66 6.19 3.74
N ASP A 122 -6.11 5.35 4.69
CA ASP A 122 -6.53 5.78 6.02
C ASP A 122 -5.34 6.33 6.82
N ALA A 123 -4.20 5.62 6.80
CA ALA A 123 -2.99 6.01 7.54
C ALA A 123 -2.42 7.36 7.10
N VAL A 124 -2.68 7.77 5.84
CA VAL A 124 -2.20 9.04 5.30
C VAL A 124 -3.30 10.10 5.14
N GLY A 125 -4.55 9.77 5.51
CA GLY A 125 -5.70 10.69 5.52
C GLY A 125 -6.22 11.03 4.12
N ILE A 126 -6.24 10.06 3.19
CA ILE A 126 -6.84 10.22 1.86
C ILE A 126 -8.19 9.53 1.84
N GLU A 127 -9.22 10.32 1.58
CA GLU A 127 -10.60 9.85 1.49
C GLU A 127 -10.89 9.10 0.17
N ALA A 128 -11.98 8.36 0.15
CA ALA A 128 -12.46 7.67 -1.05
C ALA A 128 -12.63 8.65 -2.23
N GLY A 129 -12.18 8.25 -3.42
CA GLY A 129 -12.17 9.09 -4.62
C GLY A 129 -10.99 10.07 -4.71
N GLY A 130 -10.12 10.11 -3.69
CA GLY A 130 -8.84 10.78 -3.75
C GLY A 130 -7.83 10.06 -4.65
N ASN A 131 -6.63 10.63 -4.80
CA ASN A 131 -5.58 10.01 -5.61
C ASN A 131 -4.92 8.85 -4.83
N PRO A 132 -5.02 7.58 -5.30
CA PRO A 132 -4.52 6.42 -4.58
C PRO A 132 -3.00 6.25 -4.62
N HIS A 133 -2.28 6.92 -5.50
CA HIS A 133 -0.86 6.68 -5.82
C HIS A 133 0.09 7.25 -4.74
N ARG A 134 -0.11 6.82 -3.48
CA ARG A 134 0.57 7.40 -2.29
C ARG A 134 2.03 7.02 -2.19
N TRP A 135 2.47 5.94 -2.85
CA TRP A 135 3.88 5.56 -2.94
C TRP A 135 4.74 6.55 -3.74
N TYR A 136 4.11 7.46 -4.47
CA TYR A 136 4.75 8.59 -5.14
C TYR A 136 4.73 9.88 -4.31
N SER A 137 4.20 9.85 -3.10
CA SER A 137 4.21 10.97 -2.14
C SER A 137 5.26 10.71 -1.06
N PRO A 138 6.44 11.38 -1.08
CA PRO A 138 7.48 11.14 -0.07
C PRO A 138 7.00 11.33 1.38
N PRO A 139 6.16 12.33 1.72
CA PRO A 139 5.61 12.46 3.06
C PRO A 139 4.75 11.27 3.48
N ASP A 140 3.94 10.72 2.54
CA ASP A 140 3.06 9.60 2.85
C ASP A 140 3.86 8.30 2.99
N VAL A 141 4.90 8.10 2.18
CA VAL A 141 5.85 6.99 2.35
C VAL A 141 6.42 6.99 3.77
N GLN A 142 6.78 8.16 4.33
CA GLN A 142 7.27 8.25 5.72
C GLN A 142 6.20 7.88 6.75
N ARG A 143 4.94 8.26 6.53
CA ARG A 143 3.82 7.87 7.41
C ARG A 143 3.59 6.37 7.37
N VAL A 144 3.61 5.77 6.17
CA VAL A 144 3.45 4.32 6.00
C VAL A 144 4.59 3.54 6.66
N ILE A 145 5.84 3.98 6.52
CA ILE A 145 7.00 3.39 7.23
C ILE A 145 6.75 3.39 8.74
N ALA A 146 6.27 4.51 9.28
CA ALA A 146 5.98 4.61 10.71
C ALA A 146 4.85 3.66 11.14
N ALA A 147 3.78 3.56 10.34
CA ALA A 147 2.64 2.69 10.61
C ALA A 147 3.05 1.20 10.58
N ILE A 148 3.79 0.76 9.54
CA ILE A 148 4.28 -0.64 9.45
C ILE A 148 5.11 -1.00 10.68
N VAL A 149 6.01 -0.12 11.13
CA VAL A 149 6.84 -0.39 12.31
C VAL A 149 6.01 -0.42 13.59
N ALA A 150 4.99 0.43 13.72
CA ALA A 150 4.07 0.39 14.84
C ALA A 150 3.31 -0.95 14.91
N ASP A 151 2.82 -1.45 13.77
CA ASP A 151 2.14 -2.73 13.66
C ASP A 151 3.08 -3.90 13.99
N TYR A 152 4.31 -3.90 13.50
CA TYR A 152 5.30 -4.91 13.85
C TYR A 152 5.59 -4.95 15.36
N LYS A 153 5.74 -3.78 15.98
CA LYS A 153 5.97 -3.68 17.45
C LYS A 153 4.75 -4.11 18.25
N GLN A 154 3.54 -3.94 17.72
CA GLN A 154 2.32 -4.45 18.33
C GLN A 154 2.23 -5.96 18.23
N LEU A 155 2.59 -6.54 17.09
CA LEU A 155 2.56 -7.99 16.85
C LEU A 155 3.70 -8.73 17.54
N ASP A 156 4.88 -8.13 17.60
CA ASP A 156 6.05 -8.67 18.31
C ASP A 156 6.75 -7.61 19.17
N PRO A 157 6.23 -7.36 20.37
CA PRO A 157 6.82 -6.39 21.31
C PRO A 157 8.25 -6.74 21.75
N LYS A 158 8.65 -8.01 21.68
CA LYS A 158 9.99 -8.44 22.10
C LYS A 158 11.06 -7.93 21.15
N ASP A 159 10.73 -7.84 19.85
CA ASP A 159 11.62 -7.36 18.82
C ASP A 159 11.41 -5.86 18.49
N ALA A 160 10.70 -5.09 19.36
CA ALA A 160 10.42 -3.67 19.14
C ALA A 160 11.70 -2.85 18.85
N ALA A 161 12.76 -3.08 19.63
CA ALA A 161 14.04 -2.38 19.42
C ALA A 161 14.74 -2.79 18.11
N TYR A 162 14.51 -4.02 17.62
CA TYR A 162 14.99 -4.45 16.31
C TYR A 162 14.29 -3.68 15.19
N PHE A 163 12.97 -3.58 15.22
CA PHE A 163 12.22 -2.83 14.22
C PHE A 163 12.54 -1.33 14.22
N ASP A 164 12.79 -0.73 15.37
CA ASP A 164 13.26 0.67 15.46
C ASP A 164 14.63 0.85 14.80
N ARG A 165 15.57 -0.08 14.95
CA ARG A 165 16.87 -0.06 14.26
C ARG A 165 16.72 -0.23 12.75
N GLN A 166 15.90 -1.17 12.30
CA GLN A 166 15.62 -1.39 10.87
C GLN A 166 15.01 -0.13 10.23
N ARG A 167 14.03 0.47 10.89
CA ARG A 167 13.46 1.75 10.46
C ARG A 167 14.53 2.83 10.32
N LYS A 168 15.33 3.04 11.37
CA LYS A 168 16.41 4.05 11.33
C LYS A 168 17.38 3.80 10.18
N SER A 169 17.81 2.56 9.99
CA SER A 169 18.70 2.16 8.89
C SER A 169 18.05 2.44 7.53
N PHE A 170 16.80 2.04 7.34
CA PHE A 170 16.07 2.25 6.10
C PHE A 170 15.87 3.74 5.79
N GLU A 171 15.45 4.55 6.77
CA GLU A 171 15.23 5.99 6.59
C GLU A 171 16.52 6.78 6.35
N THR A 172 17.65 6.39 6.95
CA THR A 172 18.93 7.12 6.87
C THR A 172 19.82 6.64 5.74
N MET A 173 19.92 5.33 5.53
CA MET A 173 20.79 4.74 4.50
C MET A 173 19.99 4.27 3.29
N GLY A 174 18.93 3.50 3.49
CA GLY A 174 18.12 2.96 2.41
C GLY A 174 17.52 4.04 1.52
N LEU A 175 16.93 5.08 2.11
CA LEU A 175 16.29 6.17 1.39
C LEU A 175 17.22 7.34 1.07
N ALA A 176 18.54 7.27 1.34
CA ALA A 176 19.45 8.40 1.15
C ALA A 176 19.48 8.89 -0.31
N ALA A 177 19.68 7.97 -1.26
CA ALA A 177 19.70 8.31 -2.69
C ALA A 177 18.35 8.83 -3.20
N TYR A 178 17.24 8.25 -2.74
CA TYR A 178 15.88 8.70 -3.05
C TYR A 178 15.65 10.16 -2.61
N LYS A 179 15.98 10.47 -1.36
CA LYS A 179 15.86 11.82 -0.80
C LYS A 179 16.77 12.82 -1.54
N ALA A 180 17.99 12.41 -1.89
CA ALA A 180 18.95 13.25 -2.61
C ALA A 180 18.48 13.59 -4.04
N GLU A 181 17.92 12.61 -4.78
CA GLU A 181 17.38 12.88 -6.12
C GLU A 181 16.18 13.84 -6.07
N ILE A 182 15.27 13.65 -5.10
CA ILE A 182 14.12 14.57 -4.88
C ILE A 182 14.63 15.98 -4.58
N ALA A 183 15.56 16.13 -3.65
CA ALA A 183 16.13 17.43 -3.30
C ALA A 183 16.81 18.10 -4.50
N THR A 184 17.56 17.33 -5.30
CA THR A 184 18.26 17.81 -6.50
C THR A 184 17.27 18.31 -7.55
N ILE A 185 16.23 17.51 -7.87
CA ILE A 185 15.21 17.89 -8.86
C ILE A 185 14.47 19.13 -8.37
N ARG A 186 14.02 19.13 -7.12
CA ARG A 186 13.29 20.27 -6.55
C ARG A 186 14.13 21.57 -6.57
N LYS A 187 15.39 21.49 -6.18
CA LYS A 187 16.30 22.65 -6.18
C LYS A 187 16.50 23.23 -7.57
N THR A 188 16.62 22.35 -8.59
CA THR A 188 17.05 22.76 -9.93
C THR A 188 15.89 23.08 -10.87
N TYR A 189 14.75 22.38 -10.71
CA TYR A 189 13.66 22.39 -11.71
C TYR A 189 12.30 22.77 -11.14
N ALA A 190 12.18 23.22 -9.88
CA ALA A 190 10.90 23.67 -9.33
C ALA A 190 10.28 24.74 -10.25
N GLY A 191 8.96 24.71 -10.39
CA GLY A 191 8.18 25.59 -11.28
C GLY A 191 8.17 25.17 -12.76
N THR A 192 9.01 24.19 -13.17
CA THR A 192 9.00 23.69 -14.55
C THR A 192 7.65 23.08 -14.90
N ALA A 193 7.07 23.51 -16.02
CA ALA A 193 5.82 22.95 -16.51
C ALA A 193 6.04 21.55 -17.10
N VAL A 194 5.28 20.57 -16.62
CA VAL A 194 5.34 19.18 -17.07
C VAL A 194 3.94 18.66 -17.38
N GLY A 195 3.83 17.77 -18.34
CA GLY A 195 2.60 17.04 -18.62
C GLY A 195 2.72 15.60 -18.12
N ALA A 196 1.59 14.98 -17.83
CA ALA A 196 1.53 13.55 -17.51
C ALA A 196 0.31 12.89 -18.16
N SER A 197 0.42 11.57 -18.37
CA SER A 197 -0.67 10.79 -18.93
C SER A 197 -1.73 10.42 -17.91
N GLU A 198 -1.38 10.46 -16.60
CA GLU A 198 -2.21 9.89 -15.55
C GLU A 198 -1.96 10.54 -14.18
N SER A 199 -2.89 10.35 -13.24
CA SER A 199 -2.85 10.91 -11.89
C SER A 199 -1.72 10.35 -11.01
N ILE A 200 -1.12 9.22 -11.38
CA ILE A 200 0.00 8.57 -10.68
C ILE A 200 1.19 9.52 -10.46
N PHE A 201 1.46 10.41 -11.41
CA PHE A 201 2.58 11.35 -11.30
C PHE A 201 2.28 12.56 -10.42
N ALA A 202 1.03 12.87 -10.13
CA ALA A 202 0.65 14.10 -9.44
C ALA A 202 1.28 14.26 -8.04
N PRO A 203 1.30 13.23 -7.15
CA PRO A 203 1.95 13.34 -5.84
C PRO A 203 3.46 13.62 -5.94
N LEU A 204 4.12 12.99 -6.91
CA LEU A 204 5.56 13.19 -7.12
C LEU A 204 5.84 14.57 -7.70
N ALA A 205 5.06 15.03 -8.68
CA ALA A 205 5.18 16.37 -9.25
C ALA A 205 5.06 17.46 -8.16
N GLN A 206 4.09 17.30 -7.26
CA GLN A 206 3.92 18.18 -6.10
C GLN A 206 5.15 18.16 -5.19
N ALA A 207 5.67 16.99 -4.84
CA ALA A 207 6.85 16.84 -3.98
C ALA A 207 8.11 17.47 -4.60
N LEU A 208 8.25 17.38 -5.92
CA LEU A 208 9.34 17.95 -6.69
C LEU A 208 9.17 19.45 -6.97
N GLY A 209 8.03 20.05 -6.63
CA GLY A 209 7.71 21.44 -6.95
C GLY A 209 7.52 21.71 -8.44
N LEU A 210 7.24 20.67 -9.24
CA LEU A 210 6.96 20.80 -10.67
C LEU A 210 5.50 21.27 -10.88
N ARG A 211 5.28 22.03 -11.95
CA ARG A 211 3.94 22.51 -12.30
C ARG A 211 3.31 21.54 -13.30
N LEU A 212 2.47 20.64 -12.80
CA LEU A 212 1.72 19.70 -13.64
C LEU A 212 0.60 20.46 -14.37
N VAL A 213 0.67 20.54 -15.71
CA VAL A 213 -0.23 21.36 -16.53
C VAL A 213 -1.33 20.55 -17.23
N THR A 214 -1.26 19.22 -17.24
CA THR A 214 -2.33 18.38 -17.73
C THR A 214 -3.59 18.57 -16.89
N PRO A 215 -4.78 18.71 -17.51
CA PRO A 215 -6.04 18.84 -16.77
C PRO A 215 -6.24 17.70 -15.78
N ALA A 216 -6.61 18.03 -14.54
CA ALA A 216 -6.83 17.02 -13.49
C ALA A 216 -7.94 16.02 -13.85
N SER A 217 -8.97 16.47 -14.57
CA SER A 217 -10.04 15.61 -15.10
C SER A 217 -9.53 14.57 -16.09
N PHE A 218 -8.58 14.93 -16.96
CA PHE A 218 -7.92 13.98 -17.86
C PHE A 218 -7.12 12.94 -17.08
N LEU A 219 -6.26 13.40 -16.16
CA LEU A 219 -5.43 12.53 -15.34
C LEU A 219 -6.26 11.51 -14.57
N LYS A 220 -7.39 11.96 -14.01
CA LYS A 220 -8.33 11.12 -13.28
C LYS A 220 -9.01 10.11 -14.20
N ALA A 221 -9.53 10.55 -15.36
CA ALA A 221 -10.21 9.68 -16.30
C ALA A 221 -9.32 8.51 -16.74
N ILE A 222 -8.07 8.79 -17.11
CA ILE A 222 -7.13 7.74 -17.52
C ILE A 222 -6.85 6.79 -16.33
N SER A 223 -6.66 7.32 -15.11
CA SER A 223 -6.41 6.53 -13.91
C SER A 223 -7.59 5.61 -13.53
N GLU A 224 -8.82 6.02 -13.83
CA GLU A 224 -10.05 5.27 -13.54
C GLU A 224 -10.52 4.41 -14.74
N GLY A 225 -9.72 4.32 -15.81
CA GLY A 225 -10.10 3.56 -17.02
C GLY A 225 -11.31 4.13 -17.75
N THR A 226 -11.63 5.42 -17.55
CA THR A 226 -12.77 6.10 -18.21
C THR A 226 -12.30 6.99 -19.34
N GLU A 227 -13.19 7.30 -20.28
CA GLU A 227 -12.88 8.15 -21.43
C GLU A 227 -12.69 9.63 -21.00
N PRO A 228 -11.54 10.26 -21.35
CA PRO A 228 -11.34 11.69 -21.13
C PRO A 228 -12.30 12.54 -21.97
N THR A 229 -12.63 13.72 -21.51
CA THR A 229 -13.46 14.64 -22.30
C THR A 229 -12.71 15.16 -23.53
N ALA A 230 -13.42 15.41 -24.63
CA ALA A 230 -12.85 16.01 -25.84
C ALA A 230 -12.15 17.36 -25.57
N LYS A 231 -12.64 18.12 -24.59
CA LYS A 231 -12.04 19.38 -24.13
C LYS A 231 -10.66 19.15 -23.49
N ASP A 232 -10.53 18.12 -22.68
CA ASP A 232 -9.26 17.79 -22.00
C ASP A 232 -8.24 17.33 -23.02
N VAL A 233 -8.64 16.41 -23.92
CA VAL A 233 -7.79 15.93 -25.03
C VAL A 233 -7.30 17.10 -25.90
N SER A 234 -8.20 17.97 -26.35
CA SER A 234 -7.85 19.18 -27.13
C SER A 234 -6.92 20.13 -26.35
N THR A 235 -7.07 20.22 -25.05
CA THR A 235 -6.19 21.05 -24.21
C THR A 235 -4.77 20.50 -24.21
N ILE A 236 -4.60 19.18 -24.06
CA ILE A 236 -3.28 18.54 -24.06
C ILE A 236 -2.65 18.62 -25.46
N ASP A 237 -3.41 18.35 -26.52
CA ASP A 237 -2.93 18.49 -27.90
C ASP A 237 -2.37 19.89 -28.14
N ARG A 238 -3.08 20.94 -27.70
CA ARG A 238 -2.60 22.33 -27.79
C ARG A 238 -1.35 22.56 -26.95
N GLN A 239 -1.30 22.05 -25.71
CA GLN A 239 -0.14 22.20 -24.83
C GLN A 239 1.12 21.55 -25.45
N ILE A 240 0.98 20.38 -26.05
CA ILE A 240 2.06 19.69 -26.76
C ILE A 240 2.45 20.46 -28.03
N ALA A 241 1.47 20.86 -28.85
CA ALA A 241 1.71 21.57 -30.11
C ALA A 241 2.46 22.89 -29.88
N ARG A 242 2.14 23.60 -28.82
CA ARG A 242 2.74 24.90 -28.45
C ARG A 242 3.96 24.77 -27.51
N ARG A 243 4.33 23.54 -27.12
CA ARG A 243 5.41 23.27 -26.14
C ARG A 243 5.20 23.99 -24.81
N GLU A 244 3.96 24.07 -24.36
CA GLU A 244 3.61 24.68 -23.06
C GLU A 244 4.06 23.82 -21.86
N LEU A 245 4.43 22.53 -22.12
CA LEU A 245 5.08 21.63 -21.20
C LEU A 245 6.49 21.27 -21.68
N ARG A 246 7.41 21.10 -20.74
CA ARG A 246 8.83 20.86 -21.02
C ARG A 246 9.21 19.40 -21.02
N VAL A 247 8.46 18.56 -20.30
CA VAL A 247 8.64 17.10 -20.23
C VAL A 247 7.26 16.46 -20.22
N TRP A 248 7.12 15.34 -20.93
CA TRP A 248 5.96 14.46 -20.87
C TRP A 248 6.29 13.21 -20.06
N VAL A 249 5.49 12.91 -19.02
CA VAL A 249 5.63 11.72 -18.17
C VAL A 249 4.45 10.80 -18.45
N PHE A 250 4.70 9.54 -18.78
CA PHE A 250 3.62 8.59 -19.02
C PHE A 250 3.76 7.34 -18.15
N ASN A 251 2.61 6.77 -17.77
CA ASN A 251 2.59 5.47 -17.10
C ASN A 251 2.74 4.37 -18.17
N SER A 252 3.82 3.60 -18.13
CA SER A 252 4.06 2.55 -19.12
C SER A 252 3.26 1.28 -18.87
N GLN A 253 2.59 1.16 -17.73
CA GLN A 253 1.71 0.03 -17.39
C GLN A 253 0.23 0.34 -17.66
N ASN A 254 -0.12 1.61 -17.90
CA ASN A 254 -1.44 2.05 -18.33
C ASN A 254 -1.30 2.87 -19.63
N SER A 255 -1.10 2.15 -20.75
CA SER A 255 -0.83 2.76 -22.05
C SER A 255 -1.98 2.54 -23.03
N THR A 256 -3.03 3.34 -22.90
CA THR A 256 -4.16 3.37 -23.82
C THR A 256 -3.74 3.95 -25.20
N PRO A 257 -4.51 3.74 -26.28
CA PRO A 257 -4.23 4.34 -27.58
C PRO A 257 -4.07 5.86 -27.52
N ASP A 258 -4.87 6.55 -26.72
CA ASP A 258 -4.75 8.00 -26.52
C ASP A 258 -3.46 8.40 -25.82
N VAL A 259 -3.05 7.66 -24.78
CA VAL A 259 -1.77 7.88 -24.09
C VAL A 259 -0.60 7.67 -25.05
N GLN A 260 -0.66 6.64 -25.91
CA GLN A 260 0.35 6.39 -26.94
C GLN A 260 0.42 7.53 -27.94
N ARG A 261 -0.73 7.96 -28.50
CA ARG A 261 -0.84 9.07 -29.44
C ARG A 261 -0.25 10.37 -28.88
N LEU A 262 -0.62 10.72 -27.65
CA LEU A 262 -0.10 11.94 -26.97
C LEU A 262 1.42 11.84 -26.70
N THR A 263 1.89 10.66 -26.34
CA THR A 263 3.31 10.38 -26.10
C THR A 263 4.11 10.54 -27.41
N ASP A 264 3.60 10.04 -28.53
CA ASP A 264 4.23 10.18 -29.84
C ASP A 264 4.15 11.62 -30.36
N ALA A 265 3.05 12.33 -30.12
CA ALA A 265 2.94 13.75 -30.38
C ALA A 265 3.99 14.57 -29.60
N ALA A 266 4.22 14.26 -28.32
CA ALA A 266 5.26 14.90 -27.53
C ALA A 266 6.67 14.63 -28.10
N ARG A 267 6.97 13.38 -28.47
CA ARG A 267 8.23 12.99 -29.12
C ARG A 267 8.46 13.74 -30.42
N SER A 268 7.45 13.79 -31.31
CA SER A 268 7.53 14.46 -32.59
C SER A 268 7.77 15.96 -32.46
N ARG A 269 7.27 16.58 -31.39
CA ARG A 269 7.54 17.98 -31.07
C ARG A 269 8.89 18.18 -30.36
N GLY A 270 9.67 17.11 -30.17
CA GLY A 270 10.96 17.17 -29.50
C GLY A 270 10.86 17.42 -27.99
N ILE A 271 9.69 17.23 -27.37
CA ILE A 271 9.53 17.28 -25.92
C ILE A 271 10.14 16.00 -25.35
N PRO A 272 11.07 16.09 -24.38
CA PRO A 272 11.59 14.91 -23.70
C PRO A 272 10.48 14.10 -23.04
N VAL A 273 10.53 12.78 -23.18
CA VAL A 273 9.55 11.84 -22.63
C VAL A 273 10.24 10.94 -21.62
N THR A 274 9.60 10.65 -20.51
CA THR A 274 10.03 9.67 -19.53
C THR A 274 8.84 8.85 -19.03
N ALA A 275 9.12 7.64 -18.53
CA ALA A 275 8.10 6.74 -18.01
C ALA A 275 8.16 6.65 -16.50
N ILE A 276 7.01 6.33 -15.91
CA ILE A 276 6.85 5.81 -14.55
C ILE A 276 6.00 4.54 -14.59
N THR A 277 5.95 3.79 -13.50
CA THR A 277 5.24 2.51 -13.42
C THR A 277 4.43 2.39 -12.14
N GLU A 278 3.36 1.58 -12.16
CA GLU A 278 2.56 1.26 -10.97
C GLU A 278 3.34 0.42 -9.97
N THR A 279 4.01 -0.61 -10.47
CA THR A 279 4.68 -1.63 -9.66
C THR A 279 6.19 -1.60 -9.86
N LEU A 280 6.92 -2.28 -8.98
CA LEU A 280 8.38 -2.37 -9.06
C LEU A 280 8.83 -2.93 -10.41
N THR A 281 9.69 -2.19 -11.09
CA THR A 281 10.26 -2.60 -12.37
C THR A 281 11.78 -2.40 -12.33
N PRO A 282 12.58 -3.50 -12.39
CA PRO A 282 12.14 -4.91 -12.44
C PRO A 282 11.46 -5.35 -11.13
N ALA A 283 10.67 -6.44 -11.18
CA ALA A 283 9.92 -6.97 -10.02
C ALA A 283 10.79 -7.27 -8.78
N THR A 284 12.08 -7.54 -9.01
CA THR A 284 13.08 -7.81 -7.95
C THR A 284 13.73 -6.54 -7.38
N ALA A 285 13.38 -5.37 -7.89
CA ALA A 285 13.93 -4.12 -7.38
C ALA A 285 13.44 -3.85 -5.95
N THR A 286 14.23 -3.14 -5.17
CA THR A 286 13.73 -2.54 -3.93
C THR A 286 12.95 -1.26 -4.24
N PHE A 287 12.03 -0.87 -3.34
CA PHE A 287 11.27 0.37 -3.47
C PHE A 287 12.15 1.57 -3.82
N GLN A 288 13.21 1.78 -3.06
CA GLN A 288 14.09 2.94 -3.26
C GLN A 288 14.92 2.85 -4.54
N ALA A 289 15.38 1.67 -4.95
CA ALA A 289 16.12 1.51 -6.20
C ALA A 289 15.23 1.81 -7.42
N TRP A 290 14.01 1.32 -7.41
CA TRP A 290 12.99 1.60 -8.42
C TRP A 290 12.66 3.10 -8.49
N GLN A 291 12.36 3.75 -7.36
CA GLN A 291 12.09 5.18 -7.31
C GLN A 291 13.27 6.02 -7.79
N VAL A 292 14.49 5.68 -7.37
CA VAL A 292 15.72 6.38 -7.80
C VAL A 292 15.93 6.26 -9.31
N ALA A 293 15.68 5.10 -9.91
CA ALA A 293 15.81 4.92 -11.34
C ALA A 293 14.86 5.86 -12.12
N GLN A 294 13.60 5.94 -11.70
CA GLN A 294 12.61 6.83 -12.32
C GLN A 294 12.92 8.32 -12.10
N LEU A 295 13.35 8.70 -10.88
CA LEU A 295 13.77 10.08 -10.58
C LEU A 295 14.97 10.50 -11.44
N ARG A 296 15.96 9.64 -11.65
CA ARG A 296 17.10 9.90 -12.52
C ARG A 296 16.69 10.06 -13.98
N ALA A 297 15.77 9.22 -14.46
CA ALA A 297 15.22 9.34 -15.81
C ALA A 297 14.47 10.67 -16.00
N LEU A 298 13.65 11.04 -15.02
CA LEU A 298 12.95 12.33 -15.01
C LEU A 298 13.94 13.51 -14.98
N ARG A 299 14.97 13.46 -14.13
CA ARG A 299 16.00 14.49 -14.06
C ARG A 299 16.77 14.64 -15.38
N ALA A 300 17.07 13.53 -16.06
CA ALA A 300 17.71 13.57 -17.38
C ALA A 300 16.78 14.22 -18.43
N ALA A 301 15.47 13.91 -18.41
CA ALA A 301 14.48 14.54 -19.29
C ALA A 301 14.36 16.05 -19.02
N LEU A 302 14.32 16.47 -17.75
CA LEU A 302 14.29 17.88 -17.35
C LEU A 302 15.57 18.62 -17.78
N ALA A 303 16.74 18.01 -17.60
CA ALA A 303 18.02 18.58 -18.06
C ALA A 303 18.07 18.75 -19.58
N LYS A 304 17.55 17.77 -20.35
CA LYS A 304 17.44 17.88 -21.82
C LYS A 304 16.48 19.00 -22.24
N ALA A 305 15.39 19.18 -21.50
CA ALA A 305 14.42 20.25 -21.75
C ALA A 305 14.97 21.65 -21.46
N ALA A 306 15.83 21.79 -20.43
CA ALA A 306 16.44 23.06 -20.04
C ALA A 306 17.48 23.59 -21.02
N ARG A 307 18.04 22.73 -21.89
CA ARG A 307 19.04 23.09 -22.93
C ARG A 307 18.39 23.56 -24.24
N ARG A 308 17.09 23.52 -24.33
CA ARG A 308 16.28 23.91 -25.50
C ARG A 308 15.42 25.13 -25.21
#